data_1256c637e3502e57a932c1d777b6ba44
#
_entry.id   1256c637e3502e57a932c1d777b6ba44
#
_cell.length_a   1.000
_cell.length_b   1.000
_cell.length_c   1.000
_cell.angle_alpha   90.00
_cell.angle_beta   90.00
_cell.angle_gamma   90.00
#
_symmetry.space_group_name_H-M   'P 1'
#
loop_
_entity.id
_entity.type
_entity.pdbx_description
1 polymer ?
#
loop_
_entity_poly.entity_id
_entity_poly.type
_entity_poly.pdbx_seq_one_letter_code
_entity_poly.pdbx_strand_id
1 'polypeptide(L)'
;MEDIALTIFIFLTCLVLSIQDIKSRKINLPFLAAAYLALGACYFITGGSGLFLPCFIDSLILFLAYLLLWLFSRKKFGFGDVLFSLFCGFCIFEWEKLWLMLLMPVLGAIFFLLLLLIIKRKADFSAFRLPYIPFMSLSLIILLIL
;
A
#
# COMPACT_ATOMS: atom_id res chain seq x y z
N MET A 1 -14.21 -7.54 -18.00
CA MET A 1 -14.02 -6.14 -18.44
C MET A 1 -13.46 -5.42 -17.25
N GLU A 2 -12.15 -5.24 -17.27
CA GLU A 2 -11.50 -4.47 -16.21
C GLU A 2 -12.11 -3.07 -16.27
N ASP A 3 -12.73 -2.64 -15.19
CA ASP A 3 -13.31 -1.31 -15.11
C ASP A 3 -12.17 -0.29 -15.12
N ILE A 4 -11.85 0.22 -16.30
CA ILE A 4 -10.81 1.25 -16.52
C ILE A 4 -10.98 2.40 -15.51
N ALA A 5 -12.24 2.75 -15.22
CA ALA A 5 -12.57 3.77 -14.23
C ALA A 5 -12.05 3.39 -12.81
N LEU A 6 -12.19 2.14 -12.42
CA LEU A 6 -11.73 1.65 -11.12
C LEU A 6 -10.20 1.66 -11.04
N THR A 7 -9.53 1.22 -12.08
CA THR A 7 -8.06 1.25 -12.18
C THR A 7 -7.52 2.68 -12.12
N ILE A 8 -8.16 3.62 -12.83
CA ILE A 8 -7.82 5.05 -12.77
C ILE A 8 -8.02 5.60 -11.36
N PHE A 9 -9.14 5.24 -10.69
CA PHE A 9 -9.40 5.67 -9.32
C PHE A 9 -8.33 5.17 -8.34
N ILE A 10 -7.95 3.89 -8.42
CA ILE A 10 -6.89 3.31 -7.59
C ILE A 10 -5.56 4.05 -7.85
N PHE A 11 -5.22 4.25 -9.13
CA PHE A 11 -3.99 4.95 -9.52
C PHE A 11 -3.93 6.37 -8.93
N LEU A 12 -4.99 7.16 -9.09
CA LEU A 12 -5.07 8.52 -8.55
C LEU A 12 -4.96 8.54 -7.01
N THR A 13 -5.63 7.61 -6.35
CA THR A 13 -5.57 7.49 -4.88
C THR A 13 -4.14 7.18 -4.43
N CYS A 14 -3.48 6.22 -5.07
CA CYS A 14 -2.08 5.87 -4.80
C CYS A 14 -1.14 7.06 -5.02
N LEU A 15 -1.34 7.82 -6.09
CA LEU A 15 -0.53 8.98 -6.42
C LEU A 15 -0.68 10.09 -5.37
N VAL A 16 -1.90 10.42 -4.99
CA VAL A 16 -2.18 11.45 -3.97
C VAL A 16 -1.55 11.06 -2.63
N LEU A 17 -1.74 9.81 -2.17
CA LEU A 17 -1.19 9.35 -0.89
C LEU A 17 0.33 9.27 -0.91
N SER A 18 0.93 8.87 -2.03
CA SER A 18 2.39 8.86 -2.20
C SER A 18 2.99 10.28 -2.11
N ILE A 19 2.36 11.27 -2.75
CA ILE A 19 2.79 12.67 -2.67
C ILE A 19 2.65 13.19 -1.24
N GLN A 20 1.56 12.86 -0.55
CA GLN A 20 1.36 13.25 0.85
C GLN A 20 2.42 12.65 1.76
N ASP A 21 2.74 11.38 1.59
CA ASP A 21 3.76 10.69 2.40
C ASP A 21 5.15 11.29 2.19
N ILE A 22 5.52 11.59 0.95
CA ILE A 22 6.80 12.25 0.63
C ILE A 22 6.89 13.63 1.26
N LYS A 23 5.80 14.44 1.22
CA LYS A 23 5.80 15.83 1.69
C LYS A 23 5.68 15.95 3.22
N SER A 24 4.73 15.23 3.80
CA SER A 24 4.34 15.42 5.21
C SER A 24 4.68 14.24 6.10
N ARG A 25 5.00 13.06 5.52
CA ARG A 25 5.17 11.79 6.25
C ARG A 25 3.98 11.46 7.15
N LYS A 26 2.82 11.96 6.78
CA LYS A 26 1.54 11.75 7.47
C LYS A 26 0.49 11.45 6.42
N ILE A 27 -0.30 10.41 6.65
CA ILE A 27 -1.43 10.05 5.80
C ILE A 27 -2.66 10.82 6.25
N ASN A 28 -3.40 11.33 5.28
CA ASN A 28 -4.73 11.87 5.54
C ASN A 28 -5.71 10.70 5.73
N LEU A 29 -5.96 10.34 6.99
CA LEU A 29 -6.84 9.24 7.35
C LEU A 29 -8.26 9.38 6.78
N PRO A 30 -8.93 10.54 6.84
CA PRO A 30 -10.24 10.72 6.21
C PRO A 30 -10.23 10.42 4.72
N PHE A 31 -9.19 10.82 4.00
CA PHE A 31 -9.07 10.56 2.56
C PHE A 31 -8.89 9.05 2.27
N LEU A 32 -8.02 8.39 3.03
CA LEU A 32 -7.81 6.95 2.89
C LEU A 32 -9.08 6.16 3.22
N ALA A 33 -9.79 6.54 4.30
CA ALA A 33 -11.05 5.91 4.68
C ALA A 33 -12.14 6.11 3.61
N ALA A 34 -12.25 7.31 3.04
CA ALA A 34 -13.18 7.59 1.96
C ALA A 34 -12.88 6.76 0.71
N ALA A 35 -11.61 6.64 0.33
CA ALA A 35 -11.18 5.83 -0.81
C ALA A 35 -11.48 4.33 -0.57
N TYR A 36 -11.23 3.81 0.63
CA TYR A 36 -11.54 2.44 0.99
C TYR A 36 -13.05 2.16 0.94
N LEU A 37 -13.87 3.06 1.49
CA LEU A 37 -15.34 2.94 1.45
C LEU A 37 -15.88 3.05 0.03
N ALA A 38 -15.32 3.91 -0.80
CA ALA A 38 -15.71 4.05 -2.19
C ALA A 38 -15.44 2.76 -2.98
N LEU A 39 -14.26 2.15 -2.82
CA LEU A 39 -13.93 0.86 -3.42
C LEU A 39 -14.87 -0.24 -2.93
N GLY A 40 -15.11 -0.31 -1.61
CA GLY A 40 -16.03 -1.29 -1.02
C GLY A 40 -17.44 -1.18 -1.58
N ALA A 41 -17.94 0.05 -1.72
CA ALA A 41 -19.24 0.31 -2.32
C ALA A 41 -19.27 -0.12 -3.81
N CYS A 42 -18.21 0.20 -4.58
CA CYS A 42 -18.12 -0.23 -5.97
C CYS A 42 -18.18 -1.76 -6.08
N TYR A 43 -17.39 -2.49 -5.32
CA TYR A 43 -17.39 -3.96 -5.37
C TYR A 43 -18.69 -4.58 -4.91
N PHE A 44 -19.36 -3.99 -3.91
CA PHE A 44 -20.66 -4.46 -3.45
C PHE A 44 -21.76 -4.24 -4.52
N ILE A 45 -21.72 -3.12 -5.23
CA ILE A 45 -22.70 -2.78 -6.28
C ILE A 45 -22.46 -3.63 -7.54
N THR A 46 -21.21 -3.85 -7.94
CA THR A 46 -20.87 -4.55 -9.19
C THR A 46 -20.90 -6.06 -9.07
N GLY A 47 -20.42 -6.62 -7.97
CA GLY A 47 -20.25 -8.05 -7.79
C GLY A 47 -20.99 -8.64 -6.59
N GLY A 48 -21.73 -7.81 -5.85
CA GLY A 48 -22.40 -8.26 -4.63
C GLY A 48 -21.44 -8.83 -3.58
N SER A 49 -21.99 -9.70 -2.71
CA SER A 49 -21.18 -10.35 -1.66
C SER A 49 -20.09 -11.29 -2.20
N GLY A 50 -20.24 -11.77 -3.45
CA GLY A 50 -19.31 -12.69 -4.09
C GLY A 50 -17.94 -12.09 -4.35
N LEU A 51 -17.87 -10.82 -4.73
CA LEU A 51 -16.61 -10.09 -4.91
C LEU A 51 -16.14 -9.38 -3.64
N PHE A 52 -17.07 -8.80 -2.89
CA PHE A 52 -16.76 -8.03 -1.70
C PHE A 52 -16.05 -8.85 -0.62
N LEU A 53 -16.55 -10.06 -0.34
CA LEU A 53 -16.05 -10.87 0.76
C LEU A 53 -14.59 -11.32 0.57
N PRO A 54 -14.17 -11.87 -0.59
CA PRO A 54 -12.76 -12.20 -0.84
C PRO A 54 -11.84 -10.99 -0.69
N CYS A 55 -12.16 -9.85 -1.31
CA CYS A 55 -11.36 -8.63 -1.23
C CYS A 55 -11.22 -8.12 0.20
N PHE A 56 -12.28 -8.24 1.00
CA PHE A 56 -12.25 -7.85 2.41
C PHE A 56 -11.33 -8.78 3.22
N ILE A 57 -11.36 -10.09 2.96
CA ILE A 57 -10.48 -11.06 3.63
C ILE A 57 -9.02 -10.80 3.26
N ASP A 58 -8.72 -10.57 1.99
CA ASP A 58 -7.38 -10.27 1.48
C ASP A 58 -6.84 -8.97 2.09
N SER A 59 -7.69 -7.95 2.19
CA SER A 59 -7.40 -6.69 2.87
C SER A 59 -7.03 -6.92 4.34
N LEU A 60 -7.79 -7.75 5.05
CA LEU A 60 -7.54 -8.04 6.46
C LEU A 60 -6.25 -8.83 6.67
N ILE A 61 -5.96 -9.80 5.80
CA ILE A 61 -4.72 -10.59 5.84
C ILE A 61 -3.51 -9.69 5.66
N LEU A 62 -3.53 -8.83 4.64
CA LEU A 62 -2.42 -7.92 4.38
C LEU A 62 -2.25 -6.91 5.52
N PHE A 63 -3.35 -6.39 6.06
CA PHE A 63 -3.33 -5.53 7.24
C PHE A 63 -2.69 -6.20 8.44
N LEU A 64 -3.08 -7.44 8.76
CA LEU A 64 -2.51 -8.19 9.88
C LEU A 64 -1.03 -8.45 9.68
N ALA A 65 -0.59 -8.79 8.46
CA ALA A 65 0.82 -8.97 8.15
C ALA A 65 1.64 -7.69 8.40
N TYR A 66 1.17 -6.54 7.90
CA TYR A 66 1.82 -5.25 8.14
C TYR A 66 1.73 -4.78 9.60
N LEU A 67 0.65 -5.11 10.30
CA LEU A 67 0.50 -4.84 11.72
C LEU A 67 1.54 -5.62 12.54
N LEU A 68 1.77 -6.90 12.21
CA LEU A 68 2.82 -7.70 12.82
C LEU A 68 4.21 -7.10 12.55
N LEU A 69 4.50 -6.70 11.31
CA LEU A 69 5.75 -6.01 10.98
C LEU A 69 5.92 -4.72 11.80
N TRP A 70 4.86 -3.94 12.00
CA TRP A 70 4.89 -2.74 12.83
C TRP A 70 5.18 -3.06 14.30
N LEU A 71 4.58 -4.10 14.86
CA LEU A 71 4.83 -4.55 16.23
C LEU A 71 6.28 -5.03 16.40
N PHE A 72 6.77 -5.87 15.49
CA PHE A 72 8.15 -6.40 15.53
C PHE A 72 9.20 -5.32 15.29
N SER A 73 8.91 -4.31 14.48
CA SER A 73 9.82 -3.18 14.23
C SER A 73 9.92 -2.20 15.40
N ARG A 74 9.32 -2.51 16.56
CA ARG A 74 9.22 -1.62 17.72
C ARG A 74 8.68 -0.23 17.37
N LYS A 75 7.64 -0.19 16.53
CA LYS A 75 6.96 1.05 16.08
C LYS A 75 7.86 2.01 15.27
N LYS A 76 8.98 1.52 14.74
CA LYS A 76 9.83 2.32 13.82
C LYS A 76 9.21 2.44 12.42
N PHE A 77 8.36 1.49 12.06
CA PHE A 77 7.55 1.51 10.86
C PHE A 77 6.35 2.45 11.02
N GLY A 78 5.93 3.14 9.97
CA GLY A 78 4.80 4.08 10.04
C GLY A 78 3.46 3.34 10.22
N PHE A 79 2.65 3.73 11.21
CA PHE A 79 1.30 3.16 11.35
C PHE A 79 0.41 3.48 10.14
N GLY A 80 0.70 4.56 9.45
CA GLY A 80 0.04 4.91 8.20
C GLY A 80 0.21 3.86 7.10
N ASP A 81 1.41 3.24 7.00
CA ASP A 81 1.68 2.18 6.03
C ASP A 81 0.84 0.94 6.32
N VAL A 82 0.60 0.63 7.61
CA VAL A 82 -0.29 -0.44 8.06
C VAL A 82 -1.73 -0.17 7.61
N LEU A 83 -2.20 1.06 7.74
CA LEU A 83 -3.55 1.43 7.29
C LEU A 83 -3.65 1.45 5.76
N PHE A 84 -2.59 1.86 5.07
CA PHE A 84 -2.58 1.82 3.61
C PHE A 84 -2.57 0.39 3.06
N SER A 85 -2.02 -0.59 3.80
CA SER A 85 -2.08 -1.99 3.41
C SER A 85 -3.51 -2.55 3.34
N LEU A 86 -4.45 -2.03 4.15
CA LEU A 86 -5.88 -2.35 4.01
C LEU A 86 -6.39 -2.00 2.61
N PHE A 87 -6.07 -0.80 2.14
CA PHE A 87 -6.46 -0.35 0.81
C PHE A 87 -5.82 -1.21 -0.29
N CYS A 88 -4.54 -1.51 -0.17
CA CYS A 88 -3.82 -2.36 -1.13
C CYS A 88 -4.41 -3.77 -1.22
N GLY A 89 -4.68 -4.40 -0.07
CA GLY A 89 -5.28 -5.74 -0.03
C GLY A 89 -6.68 -5.78 -0.64
N PHE A 90 -7.43 -4.68 -0.49
CA PHE A 90 -8.77 -4.58 -1.09
C PHE A 90 -8.76 -4.45 -2.61
N CYS A 91 -7.64 -3.99 -3.19
CA CYS A 91 -7.45 -3.86 -4.64
C CYS A 91 -6.97 -5.15 -5.32
N ILE A 92 -6.57 -6.17 -4.54
CA ILE A 92 -5.97 -7.41 -5.04
C ILE A 92 -7.03 -8.51 -4.99
N PHE A 93 -7.26 -9.19 -6.14
CA PHE A 93 -8.25 -10.25 -6.27
C PHE A 93 -7.65 -11.66 -6.25
N GLU A 94 -6.32 -11.78 -6.30
CA GLU A 94 -5.63 -13.04 -6.45
C GLU A 94 -4.72 -13.30 -5.24
N TRP A 95 -4.90 -14.45 -4.61
CA TRP A 95 -4.11 -14.89 -3.46
C TRP A 95 -2.59 -14.87 -3.71
N GLU A 96 -2.16 -15.23 -4.92
CA GLU A 96 -0.75 -15.21 -5.29
C GLU A 96 -0.16 -13.81 -5.29
N LYS A 97 -0.94 -12.81 -5.72
CA LYS A 97 -0.53 -11.39 -5.72
C LYS A 97 -0.40 -10.80 -4.33
N LEU A 98 -1.09 -11.34 -3.31
CA LEU A 98 -0.94 -10.91 -1.92
C LEU A 98 0.49 -11.08 -1.39
N TRP A 99 1.09 -12.23 -1.66
CA TRP A 99 2.48 -12.49 -1.26
C TRP A 99 3.45 -11.55 -1.96
N LEU A 100 3.23 -11.29 -3.23
CA LEU A 100 4.02 -10.33 -4.00
C LEU A 100 3.85 -8.92 -3.43
N MET A 101 2.63 -8.53 -3.04
CA MET A 101 2.36 -7.23 -2.40
C MET A 101 3.03 -7.08 -1.03
N LEU A 102 3.32 -8.18 -0.34
CA LEU A 102 4.09 -8.15 0.89
C LEU A 102 5.59 -7.99 0.64
N LEU A 103 6.12 -8.67 -0.37
CA LEU A 103 7.56 -8.75 -0.65
C LEU A 103 8.08 -7.58 -1.49
N MET A 104 7.38 -7.19 -2.55
CA MET A 104 7.84 -6.17 -3.50
C MET A 104 8.14 -4.80 -2.87
N PRO A 105 7.29 -4.23 -1.99
CA PRO A 105 7.58 -2.95 -1.37
C PRO A 105 8.81 -3.01 -0.47
N VAL A 106 9.02 -4.14 0.22
CA VAL A 106 10.19 -4.35 1.09
C VAL A 106 11.46 -4.40 0.25
N LEU A 107 11.46 -5.17 -0.84
CA LEU A 107 12.59 -5.25 -1.76
C LEU A 107 12.88 -3.89 -2.41
N GLY A 108 11.86 -3.17 -2.83
CA GLY A 108 12.00 -1.82 -3.37
C GLY A 108 12.61 -0.84 -2.38
N ALA A 109 12.17 -0.87 -1.12
CA ALA A 109 12.71 -0.04 -0.06
C ALA A 109 14.17 -0.39 0.25
N ILE A 110 14.53 -1.68 0.31
CA ILE A 110 15.91 -2.15 0.52
C ILE A 110 16.78 -1.70 -0.64
N PHE A 111 16.35 -1.89 -1.87
CA PHE A 111 17.09 -1.47 -3.07
C PHE A 111 17.33 0.04 -3.07
N PHE A 112 16.33 0.83 -2.72
CA PHE A 112 16.47 2.28 -2.61
C PHE A 112 17.45 2.70 -1.51
N LEU A 113 17.41 2.04 -0.35
CA LEU A 113 18.38 2.29 0.73
C LEU A 113 19.81 1.94 0.31
N LEU A 114 20.02 0.83 -0.39
CA LEU A 114 21.34 0.46 -0.92
C LEU A 114 21.84 1.50 -1.92
N LEU A 115 20.96 1.98 -2.80
CA LEU A 115 21.30 3.01 -3.77
C LEU A 115 21.69 4.33 -3.09
N LEU A 116 20.97 4.73 -2.04
CA LEU A 116 21.32 5.90 -1.22
C LEU A 116 22.66 5.74 -0.51
N LEU A 117 22.98 4.55 -0.01
CA LEU A 117 24.28 4.24 0.62
C LEU A 117 25.43 4.43 -0.38
N ILE A 118 25.23 3.99 -1.62
CA ILE A 118 26.25 4.14 -2.67
C ILE A 118 26.47 5.61 -3.04
N ILE A 119 25.37 6.39 -3.17
CA ILE A 119 25.43 7.80 -3.60
C ILE A 119 25.89 8.71 -2.46
N LYS A 120 25.39 8.50 -1.24
CA LYS A 120 25.70 9.32 -0.06
C LYS A 120 26.61 8.56 0.91
N ARG A 121 27.89 8.52 0.64
CA ARG A 121 28.94 7.85 1.47
C ARG A 121 28.97 8.26 2.97
N LYS A 122 28.26 9.31 3.40
CA LYS A 122 28.24 9.83 4.79
C LYS A 122 26.85 10.29 5.20
N ALA A 123 25.80 9.55 4.91
CA ALA A 123 24.47 9.93 5.38
C ALA A 123 24.27 9.39 6.81
N ASP A 124 23.90 10.29 7.73
CA ASP A 124 23.45 9.91 9.07
C ASP A 124 22.07 9.26 8.95
N PHE A 125 22.04 7.93 8.92
CA PHE A 125 20.81 7.13 8.77
C PHE A 125 19.94 7.11 10.03
N SER A 126 20.42 7.62 11.15
CA SER A 126 19.68 7.61 12.43
C SER A 126 18.39 8.43 12.39
N ALA A 127 18.35 9.49 11.56
CA ALA A 127 17.20 10.38 11.41
C ALA A 127 16.40 10.17 10.10
N PHE A 128 16.86 9.25 9.23
CA PHE A 128 16.25 9.05 7.93
C PHE A 128 15.04 8.12 8.04
N ARG A 129 13.83 8.69 7.94
CA ARG A 129 12.59 7.92 7.81
C ARG A 129 12.25 7.81 6.32
N LEU A 130 12.23 6.59 5.81
CA LEU A 130 11.88 6.30 4.43
C LEU A 130 10.37 6.49 4.21
N PRO A 131 9.93 7.27 3.20
CA PRO A 131 8.53 7.24 2.80
C PRO A 131 8.23 5.88 2.17
N TYR A 132 7.38 5.06 2.81
CA TYR A 132 7.16 3.68 2.39
C TYR A 132 5.97 3.53 1.44
N ILE A 133 4.98 4.41 1.53
CA ILE A 133 3.77 4.40 0.68
C ILE A 133 4.09 4.43 -0.82
N PRO A 134 5.06 5.22 -1.33
CA PRO A 134 5.40 5.19 -2.76
C PRO A 134 5.81 3.80 -3.25
N PHE A 135 6.53 3.02 -2.43
CA PHE A 135 6.93 1.66 -2.79
C PHE A 135 5.74 0.70 -2.80
N MET A 136 4.83 0.82 -1.83
CA MET A 136 3.59 0.05 -1.80
C MET A 136 2.69 0.41 -2.99
N SER A 137 2.55 1.70 -3.30
CA SER A 137 1.75 2.16 -4.44
C SER A 137 2.30 1.67 -5.78
N LEU A 138 3.61 1.72 -5.95
CA LEU A 138 4.27 1.24 -7.15
C LEU A 138 4.09 -0.28 -7.30
N SER A 139 4.25 -1.03 -6.22
CA SER A 139 4.04 -2.48 -6.20
C SER A 139 2.59 -2.83 -6.55
N LEU A 140 1.62 -2.11 -5.98
CA LEU A 140 0.20 -2.31 -6.29
C LEU A 140 -0.08 -2.06 -7.77
N ILE A 141 0.41 -0.96 -8.33
CA ILE A 141 0.21 -0.63 -9.75
C ILE A 141 0.81 -1.70 -10.65
N ILE A 142 2.02 -2.19 -10.35
CA ILE A 142 2.64 -3.27 -11.11
C ILE A 142 1.78 -4.54 -11.06
N LEU A 143 1.28 -4.91 -9.89
CA LEU A 143 0.45 -6.11 -9.71
C LEU A 143 -0.94 -6.02 -10.35
N LEU A 144 -1.46 -4.80 -10.53
CA LEU A 144 -2.72 -4.58 -11.27
C LEU A 144 -2.54 -4.67 -12.79
N ILE A 145 -1.32 -4.47 -13.29
CA ILE A 145 -1.01 -4.55 -14.73
C ILE A 145 -0.60 -5.97 -15.13
N LEU A 146 0.02 -6.74 -14.22
CA LEU A 146 0.41 -8.14 -14.42
C LEU A 146 -0.80 -9.08 -14.30
#